data_c010254bf6a3a9a70d9d065640d84bfc
#
_entry.id   c010254bf6a3a9a70d9d065640d84bfc
#
_cell.length_a   1.000
_cell.length_b   1.000
_cell.length_c   1.000
_cell.angle_alpha   90.00
_cell.angle_beta   90.00
_cell.angle_gamma   90.00
#
_symmetry.space_group_name_H-M   'P 1'
#
loop_
_entity.id
_entity.type
_entity.pdbx_description
1 polymer ?
#
loop_
_entity_poly.entity_id
_entity_poly.type
_entity_poly.pdbx_seq_one_letter_code
_entity_poly.pdbx_strand_id
1 'polypeptide(L)'
;NKVHFGAIEDEYLDFLTLFNDWMNKGIIDPDGFTQDADSFFAKVASGRTGLVWGYTGGTLGKIQTMEETTPEMDFEPMPNPVQNEGDTFAVDQSSYRVNNIGGAISATCKNPEAAARVLDYNFSEEGNMLANYGKEGVTYEMVNGKPEFTDFVLHNPDGLSIEKALSIYAGCNNKPFLVQKDYMLGGYAYDVQKKSLEVW
;
A
#
# COMPACT_ATOMS: atom_id res chain seq x y z
N ASN A 1 -16.97 16.60 -19.17
CA ASN A 1 -16.35 16.36 -17.86
C ASN A 1 -16.02 17.71 -17.24
N LYS A 2 -16.49 17.96 -16.02
CA LYS A 2 -16.13 19.14 -15.23
C LYS A 2 -15.24 18.70 -14.08
N VAL A 3 -14.27 19.52 -13.72
CA VAL A 3 -13.51 19.34 -12.50
C VAL A 3 -14.33 19.93 -11.36
N HIS A 4 -14.56 19.14 -10.32
CA HIS A 4 -15.29 19.52 -9.12
C HIS A 4 -14.33 19.51 -7.92
N PHE A 5 -14.59 20.38 -6.95
CA PHE A 5 -13.90 20.35 -5.67
C PHE A 5 -14.88 19.76 -4.63
N GLY A 6 -14.82 18.45 -4.45
CA GLY A 6 -15.79 17.68 -3.68
C GLY A 6 -16.09 18.20 -2.27
N ALA A 7 -15.10 18.84 -1.62
CA ALA A 7 -15.27 19.33 -0.25
C ALA A 7 -16.25 20.51 -0.09
N ILE A 8 -16.74 21.09 -1.19
CA ILE A 8 -17.76 22.17 -1.17
C ILE A 8 -19.10 21.73 -1.79
N GLU A 9 -19.22 20.47 -2.18
CA GLU A 9 -20.47 19.91 -2.72
C GLU A 9 -21.39 19.47 -1.58
N ASP A 10 -22.69 19.49 -1.82
CA ASP A 10 -23.71 19.12 -0.81
C ASP A 10 -23.54 17.66 -0.36
N GLU A 11 -23.14 16.77 -1.24
CA GLU A 11 -22.88 15.36 -0.97
C GLU A 11 -21.76 15.16 0.07
N TYR A 12 -20.81 16.10 0.15
CA TYR A 12 -19.78 16.07 1.19
C TYR A 12 -20.34 16.38 2.57
N LEU A 13 -21.34 17.23 2.67
CA LEU A 13 -22.06 17.49 3.92
C LEU A 13 -22.83 16.25 4.37
N ASP A 14 -23.48 15.55 3.43
CA ASP A 14 -24.18 14.29 3.72
C ASP A 14 -23.20 13.23 4.23
N PHE A 15 -22.02 13.08 3.59
CA PHE A 15 -20.94 12.23 4.06
C PHE A 15 -20.49 12.57 5.51
N LEU A 16 -20.21 13.83 5.78
CA LEU A 16 -19.80 14.27 7.14
C LEU A 16 -20.89 14.02 8.18
N THR A 17 -22.15 14.22 7.81
CA THR A 17 -23.29 13.98 8.69
C THR A 17 -23.43 12.50 9.04
N LEU A 18 -23.30 11.62 8.04
CA LEU A 18 -23.31 10.17 8.23
C LEU A 18 -22.16 9.70 9.13
N PHE A 19 -20.94 10.17 8.86
CA PHE A 19 -19.76 9.78 9.65
C PHE A 19 -19.84 10.30 11.10
N ASN A 20 -20.38 11.50 11.29
CA ASN A 20 -20.62 12.03 12.64
C ASN A 20 -21.64 11.16 13.41
N ASP A 21 -22.72 10.75 12.77
CA ASP A 21 -23.69 9.82 13.36
C ASP A 21 -23.03 8.46 13.73
N TRP A 22 -22.22 7.91 12.86
CA TRP A 22 -21.48 6.67 13.11
C TRP A 22 -20.47 6.79 14.27
N MET A 23 -19.79 7.92 14.40
CA MET A 23 -18.92 8.19 15.53
C MET A 23 -19.73 8.25 16.84
N ASN A 24 -20.86 8.96 16.83
CA ASN A 24 -21.72 9.09 18.03
C ASN A 24 -22.34 7.74 18.45
N LYS A 25 -22.53 6.82 17.51
CA LYS A 25 -23.00 5.44 17.73
C LYS A 25 -21.87 4.48 18.12
N GLY A 26 -20.61 4.91 18.09
CA GLY A 26 -19.45 4.05 18.38
C GLY A 26 -19.14 3.03 17.27
N ILE A 27 -19.64 3.24 16.06
CA ILE A 27 -19.34 2.41 14.89
C ILE A 27 -17.93 2.73 14.37
N ILE A 28 -17.58 4.01 14.32
CA ILE A 28 -16.23 4.49 13.99
C ILE A 28 -15.44 4.68 15.27
N ASP A 29 -14.18 4.21 15.26
CA ASP A 29 -13.27 4.42 16.39
C ASP A 29 -13.03 5.92 16.63
N PRO A 30 -13.40 6.45 17.80
CA PRO A 30 -13.23 7.87 18.10
C PRO A 30 -11.76 8.31 18.10
N ASP A 31 -10.83 7.40 18.38
CA ASP A 31 -9.40 7.68 18.36
C ASP A 31 -8.80 7.61 16.93
N GLY A 32 -9.58 7.20 15.92
CA GLY A 32 -9.13 6.96 14.55
C GLY A 32 -8.41 8.14 13.88
N PHE A 33 -8.66 9.37 14.35
CA PHE A 33 -8.02 10.58 13.84
C PHE A 33 -6.75 11.00 14.62
N THR A 34 -6.47 10.38 15.76
CA THR A 34 -5.39 10.78 16.66
C THR A 34 -4.43 9.65 17.04
N GLN A 35 -4.83 8.38 16.81
CA GLN A 35 -4.01 7.23 17.11
C GLN A 35 -2.87 7.08 16.11
N ASP A 36 -1.75 6.56 16.57
CA ASP A 36 -0.65 6.11 15.73
C ASP A 36 -0.89 4.70 15.17
N ALA A 37 -0.01 4.26 14.27
CA ALA A 37 -0.13 2.95 13.64
C ALA A 37 -0.03 1.79 14.65
N ASP A 38 0.82 1.92 15.67
CA ASP A 38 1.00 0.86 16.66
C ASP A 38 -0.25 0.68 17.51
N SER A 39 -0.86 1.78 17.94
CA SER A 39 -2.14 1.79 18.67
C SER A 39 -3.28 1.22 17.81
N PHE A 40 -3.33 1.55 16.52
CA PHE A 40 -4.28 0.99 15.57
C PHE A 40 -4.14 -0.53 15.47
N PHE A 41 -2.94 -1.04 15.18
CA PHE A 41 -2.71 -2.48 15.06
C PHE A 41 -2.92 -3.23 16.38
N ALA A 42 -2.63 -2.62 17.54
CA ALA A 42 -2.95 -3.21 18.83
C ALA A 42 -4.46 -3.38 19.05
N LYS A 43 -5.30 -2.43 18.58
CA LYS A 43 -6.77 -2.58 18.59
C LYS A 43 -7.24 -3.70 17.68
N VAL A 44 -6.65 -3.82 16.48
CA VAL A 44 -6.94 -4.93 15.54
C VAL A 44 -6.61 -6.26 16.21
N ALA A 45 -5.39 -6.43 16.73
CA ALA A 45 -4.93 -7.66 17.39
C ALA A 45 -5.77 -8.06 18.62
N SER A 46 -6.36 -7.09 19.31
CA SER A 46 -7.21 -7.36 20.48
C SER A 46 -8.66 -7.70 20.13
N GLY A 47 -8.99 -7.89 18.85
CA GLY A 47 -10.35 -8.22 18.40
C GLY A 47 -11.36 -7.07 18.56
N ARG A 48 -10.90 -5.84 18.76
CA ARG A 48 -11.75 -4.66 18.96
C ARG A 48 -12.18 -3.99 17.65
N THR A 49 -11.66 -4.47 16.53
CA THR A 49 -11.90 -3.89 15.21
C THR A 49 -12.53 -4.94 14.31
N GLY A 50 -13.78 -4.71 13.89
CA GLY A 50 -14.52 -5.62 13.02
C GLY A 50 -14.36 -5.32 11.53
N LEU A 51 -14.00 -4.08 11.17
CA LEU A 51 -13.78 -3.64 9.80
C LEU A 51 -12.57 -2.70 9.76
N VAL A 52 -11.70 -2.94 8.79
CA VAL A 52 -10.52 -2.11 8.51
C VAL A 52 -10.55 -1.66 7.06
N TRP A 53 -10.38 -0.37 6.84
CA TRP A 53 -10.04 0.14 5.52
C TRP A 53 -8.53 0.31 5.42
N GLY A 54 -7.93 -0.18 4.35
CA GLY A 54 -6.48 -0.10 4.19
C GLY A 54 -5.97 -0.62 2.85
N TYR A 55 -4.67 -0.65 2.72
CA TYR A 55 -3.99 -1.10 1.50
C TYR A 55 -3.66 -2.59 1.56
N THR A 56 -3.80 -3.27 0.41
CA THR A 56 -3.48 -4.70 0.26
C THR A 56 -2.05 -5.03 0.73
N GLY A 57 -1.05 -4.26 0.28
CA GLY A 57 0.35 -4.51 0.64
C GLY A 57 0.69 -4.14 2.08
N GLY A 58 0.34 -2.91 2.50
CA GLY A 58 0.72 -2.38 3.80
C GLY A 58 -0.18 -2.88 4.94
N THR A 59 -1.46 -2.52 4.90
CA THR A 59 -2.37 -2.78 6.03
C THR A 59 -2.73 -4.26 6.14
N LEU A 60 -3.23 -4.86 5.05
CA LEU A 60 -3.63 -6.28 5.04
C LEU A 60 -2.42 -7.19 5.23
N GLY A 61 -1.27 -6.89 4.57
CA GLY A 61 -0.04 -7.64 4.78
C GLY A 61 0.44 -7.61 6.23
N LYS A 62 0.33 -6.46 6.93
CA LYS A 62 0.67 -6.38 8.36
C LYS A 62 -0.31 -7.18 9.22
N ILE A 63 -1.60 -7.11 8.94
CA ILE A 63 -2.61 -7.91 9.65
C ILE A 63 -2.30 -9.40 9.50
N GLN A 64 -1.99 -9.88 8.29
CA GLN A 64 -1.64 -11.28 8.05
C GLN A 64 -0.40 -11.73 8.82
N THR A 65 0.64 -10.89 8.90
CA THR A 65 1.81 -11.18 9.73
C THR A 65 1.43 -11.32 11.23
N MET A 66 0.42 -10.59 11.69
CA MET A 66 -0.06 -10.68 13.08
C MET A 66 -0.93 -11.93 13.29
N GLU A 67 -1.72 -12.34 12.30
CA GLU A 67 -2.54 -13.57 12.35
C GLU A 67 -1.70 -14.83 12.59
N GLU A 68 -0.45 -14.88 12.09
CA GLU A 68 0.49 -15.98 12.36
C GLU A 68 0.74 -16.19 13.86
N THR A 69 0.64 -15.12 14.66
CA THR A 69 0.85 -15.16 16.11
C THR A 69 -0.44 -14.97 16.93
N THR A 70 -1.56 -14.70 16.27
CA THR A 70 -2.87 -14.43 16.87
C THR A 70 -3.94 -15.18 16.07
N PRO A 71 -4.03 -16.52 16.24
CA PRO A 71 -4.90 -17.38 15.41
C PRO A 71 -6.40 -17.06 15.49
N GLU A 72 -6.83 -16.28 16.48
CA GLU A 72 -8.21 -15.82 16.62
C GLU A 72 -8.58 -14.70 15.66
N MET A 73 -7.58 -14.07 15.03
CA MET A 73 -7.78 -13.09 13.97
C MET A 73 -8.01 -13.83 12.65
N ASP A 74 -9.04 -13.39 11.93
CA ASP A 74 -9.34 -13.89 10.58
C ASP A 74 -9.97 -12.74 9.79
N PHE A 75 -9.16 -12.08 8.96
CA PHE A 75 -9.59 -10.96 8.14
C PHE A 75 -9.69 -11.36 6.67
N GLU A 76 -10.88 -11.21 6.14
CA GLU A 76 -11.19 -11.47 4.74
C GLU A 76 -11.51 -10.18 3.98
N PRO A 77 -11.11 -10.06 2.70
CA PRO A 77 -11.49 -8.92 1.89
C PRO A 77 -12.98 -8.95 1.61
N MET A 78 -13.63 -7.81 1.74
CA MET A 78 -15.03 -7.64 1.39
C MET A 78 -15.16 -6.64 0.22
N PRO A 79 -16.21 -6.76 -0.61
CA PRO A 79 -16.50 -5.77 -1.63
C PRO A 79 -16.65 -4.38 -1.02
N ASN A 80 -16.21 -3.36 -1.76
CA ASN A 80 -16.42 -1.98 -1.32
C ASN A 80 -17.92 -1.71 -1.15
N PRO A 81 -18.34 -1.08 -0.04
CA PRO A 81 -19.74 -0.81 0.22
C PRO A 81 -20.30 0.19 -0.80
N VAL A 82 -21.55 -0.01 -1.17
CA VAL A 82 -22.34 0.90 -2.00
C VAL A 82 -23.54 1.41 -1.22
N GLN A 83 -24.11 2.54 -1.62
CA GLN A 83 -25.22 3.16 -0.88
C GLN A 83 -26.52 2.37 -1.05
N ASN A 84 -26.81 1.89 -2.27
CA ASN A 84 -28.00 1.12 -2.57
C ASN A 84 -27.64 -0.19 -3.27
N GLU A 85 -28.50 -1.19 -3.13
CA GLU A 85 -28.39 -2.43 -3.89
C GLU A 85 -28.41 -2.17 -5.39
N GLY A 86 -27.40 -2.68 -6.11
CA GLY A 86 -27.26 -2.48 -7.56
C GLY A 86 -26.43 -1.26 -7.97
N ASP A 87 -26.03 -0.41 -7.03
CA ASP A 87 -25.08 0.66 -7.33
C ASP A 87 -23.70 0.07 -7.70
N THR A 88 -22.99 0.80 -8.57
CA THR A 88 -21.61 0.46 -8.93
C THR A 88 -20.65 1.29 -8.10
N PHE A 89 -19.66 0.64 -7.50
CA PHE A 89 -18.58 1.34 -6.83
C PHE A 89 -17.78 2.17 -7.85
N ALA A 90 -17.71 3.47 -7.63
CA ALA A 90 -17.21 4.43 -8.62
C ALA A 90 -15.81 4.97 -8.34
N VAL A 91 -15.11 4.45 -7.31
CA VAL A 91 -13.76 4.88 -6.98
C VAL A 91 -12.76 4.02 -7.74
N ASP A 92 -11.98 4.65 -8.61
CA ASP A 92 -10.89 3.99 -9.32
C ASP A 92 -9.64 3.95 -8.43
N GLN A 93 -9.10 2.75 -8.23
CA GLN A 93 -7.86 2.49 -7.49
C GLN A 93 -6.74 2.02 -8.43
N SER A 94 -6.70 2.53 -9.65
CA SER A 94 -5.68 2.19 -10.63
C SER A 94 -4.28 2.50 -10.12
N SER A 95 -3.39 1.54 -10.26
CA SER A 95 -1.95 1.75 -10.05
C SER A 95 -1.32 2.35 -11.30
N TYR A 96 -0.60 3.44 -11.14
CA TYR A 96 0.11 4.07 -12.23
C TYR A 96 1.44 3.36 -12.51
N ARG A 97 1.78 3.24 -13.80
CA ARG A 97 3.06 2.68 -14.22
C ARG A 97 4.25 3.52 -13.75
N VAL A 98 4.09 4.83 -13.69
CA VAL A 98 5.04 5.77 -13.07
C VAL A 98 4.48 6.12 -11.71
N ASN A 99 5.21 5.83 -10.64
CA ASN A 99 4.77 6.17 -9.30
C ASN A 99 4.72 7.70 -9.10
N ASN A 100 3.92 8.13 -8.13
CA ASN A 100 3.68 9.55 -7.86
C ASN A 100 4.86 10.28 -7.19
N ILE A 101 6.04 9.67 -7.14
CA ILE A 101 7.23 10.25 -6.53
C ILE A 101 8.03 10.95 -7.62
N GLY A 102 8.24 12.24 -7.46
CA GLY A 102 9.08 13.06 -8.32
C GLY A 102 10.44 13.36 -7.70
N GLY A 103 11.41 13.68 -8.55
CA GLY A 103 12.69 14.24 -8.14
C GLY A 103 12.80 15.71 -8.56
N ALA A 104 13.38 16.53 -7.70
CA ALA A 104 13.71 17.93 -8.03
C ALA A 104 15.21 18.19 -7.86
N ILE A 105 15.79 18.92 -8.79
CA ILE A 105 17.19 19.35 -8.71
C ILE A 105 17.20 20.80 -8.23
N SER A 106 17.92 21.05 -7.13
CA SER A 106 18.06 22.41 -6.59
C SER A 106 18.72 23.34 -7.60
N ALA A 107 18.23 24.58 -7.70
CA ALA A 107 18.86 25.64 -8.51
C ALA A 107 20.31 25.96 -8.08
N THR A 108 20.69 25.61 -6.86
CA THR A 108 22.05 25.78 -6.32
C THR A 108 22.92 24.54 -6.49
N CYS A 109 22.42 23.49 -7.16
CA CYS A 109 23.17 22.27 -7.42
C CYS A 109 24.43 22.56 -8.24
N LYS A 110 25.59 22.16 -7.73
CA LYS A 110 26.88 22.39 -8.41
C LYS A 110 27.09 21.47 -9.62
N ASN A 111 26.41 20.34 -9.67
CA ASN A 111 26.48 19.37 -10.76
C ASN A 111 25.09 18.86 -11.15
N PRO A 112 24.28 19.69 -11.82
CA PRO A 112 22.90 19.33 -12.19
C PRO A 112 22.83 18.16 -13.18
N GLU A 113 23.82 17.99 -14.06
CA GLU A 113 23.89 16.86 -14.98
C GLU A 113 24.06 15.51 -14.25
N ALA A 114 24.93 15.46 -13.24
CA ALA A 114 25.08 14.25 -12.43
C ALA A 114 23.82 13.94 -11.63
N ALA A 115 23.17 14.97 -11.07
CA ALA A 115 21.89 14.80 -10.39
C ALA A 115 20.78 14.29 -11.33
N ALA A 116 20.72 14.81 -12.56
CA ALA A 116 19.78 14.33 -13.57
C ALA A 116 20.05 12.86 -13.94
N ARG A 117 21.32 12.46 -14.11
CA ARG A 117 21.68 11.07 -14.40
C ARG A 117 21.28 10.10 -13.26
N VAL A 118 21.39 10.53 -12.01
CA VAL A 118 20.93 9.72 -10.86
C VAL A 118 19.43 9.51 -10.89
N LEU A 119 18.65 10.53 -11.23
CA LEU A 119 17.20 10.39 -11.39
C LEU A 119 16.85 9.50 -12.57
N ASP A 120 17.51 9.70 -13.71
CA ASP A 120 17.29 8.94 -14.95
C ASP A 120 17.68 7.46 -14.81
N TYR A 121 18.71 7.16 -14.03
CA TYR A 121 19.16 5.78 -13.78
C TYR A 121 18.04 4.87 -13.28
N ASN A 122 17.13 5.37 -12.45
CA ASN A 122 16.01 4.58 -11.96
C ASN A 122 15.04 4.10 -13.07
N PHE A 123 15.10 4.69 -14.26
CA PHE A 123 14.32 4.31 -15.44
C PHE A 123 15.10 3.44 -16.42
N SER A 124 16.40 3.22 -16.20
CA SER A 124 17.18 2.22 -16.93
C SER A 124 16.75 0.80 -16.53
N GLU A 125 17.10 -0.20 -17.31
CA GLU A 125 16.80 -1.61 -17.02
C GLU A 125 17.37 -2.02 -15.65
N GLU A 126 18.66 -1.75 -15.40
CA GLU A 126 19.34 -2.06 -14.14
C GLU A 126 18.76 -1.28 -12.96
N GLY A 127 18.59 0.04 -13.11
CA GLY A 127 18.04 0.90 -12.06
C GLY A 127 16.59 0.58 -11.75
N ASN A 128 15.80 0.17 -12.74
CA ASN A 128 14.43 -0.25 -12.55
C ASN A 128 14.33 -1.59 -11.82
N MET A 129 15.22 -2.56 -12.14
CA MET A 129 15.32 -3.81 -11.38
C MET A 129 15.70 -3.54 -9.93
N LEU A 130 16.71 -2.71 -9.71
CA LEU A 130 17.11 -2.31 -8.36
C LEU A 130 16.00 -1.59 -7.61
N ALA A 131 15.19 -0.76 -8.30
CA ALA A 131 14.10 -0.01 -7.70
C ALA A 131 12.90 -0.88 -7.31
N ASN A 132 12.55 -1.88 -8.13
CA ASN A 132 11.42 -2.78 -7.87
C ASN A 132 11.83 -3.94 -6.94
N TYR A 133 12.94 -4.60 -7.22
CA TYR A 133 13.29 -5.88 -6.58
C TYR A 133 14.46 -5.78 -5.59
N GLY A 134 15.29 -4.74 -5.70
CA GLY A 134 16.46 -4.57 -4.85
C GLY A 134 17.68 -5.32 -5.38
N LYS A 135 18.32 -6.11 -4.53
CA LYS A 135 19.58 -6.80 -4.82
C LYS A 135 19.37 -8.29 -5.04
N GLU A 136 19.81 -8.80 -6.19
CA GLU A 136 19.78 -10.23 -6.50
C GLU A 136 20.60 -11.04 -5.47
N GLY A 137 20.08 -12.21 -5.09
CA GLY A 137 20.61 -13.06 -4.06
C GLY A 137 20.37 -12.59 -2.63
N VAL A 138 19.68 -11.47 -2.44
CA VAL A 138 19.29 -10.93 -1.13
C VAL A 138 17.77 -10.73 -1.05
N THR A 139 17.25 -9.82 -1.87
CA THR A 139 15.82 -9.49 -1.86
C THR A 139 15.03 -10.21 -2.94
N TYR A 140 15.68 -10.65 -4.00
CA TYR A 140 15.08 -11.47 -5.05
C TYR A 140 16.09 -12.43 -5.65
N GLU A 141 15.57 -13.43 -6.36
CA GLU A 141 16.33 -14.38 -7.20
C GLU A 141 15.67 -14.49 -8.56
N MET A 142 16.48 -14.88 -9.59
CA MET A 142 15.94 -15.13 -10.93
C MET A 142 15.46 -16.58 -11.04
N VAL A 143 14.15 -16.77 -11.15
CA VAL A 143 13.51 -18.08 -11.30
C VAL A 143 12.86 -18.14 -12.68
N ASN A 144 13.32 -19.07 -13.53
CA ASN A 144 12.82 -19.23 -14.90
C ASN A 144 12.82 -17.91 -15.73
N GLY A 145 13.83 -17.06 -15.51
CA GLY A 145 13.98 -15.79 -16.20
C GLY A 145 13.08 -14.66 -15.68
N LYS A 146 12.43 -14.86 -14.54
CA LYS A 146 11.64 -13.83 -13.85
C LYS A 146 12.19 -13.58 -12.45
N PRO A 147 12.16 -12.33 -11.97
CA PRO A 147 12.53 -12.03 -10.60
C PRO A 147 11.42 -12.48 -9.64
N GLU A 148 11.79 -13.23 -8.63
CA GLU A 148 10.90 -13.65 -7.53
C GLU A 148 11.51 -13.18 -6.21
N PHE A 149 10.70 -12.64 -5.29
CA PHE A 149 11.17 -12.24 -3.97
C PHE A 149 11.62 -13.44 -3.15
N THR A 150 12.72 -13.25 -2.42
CA THR A 150 13.21 -14.25 -1.49
C THR A 150 12.34 -14.32 -0.23
N ASP A 151 12.45 -15.41 0.48
CA ASP A 151 11.82 -15.61 1.78
C ASP A 151 12.22 -14.53 2.81
N PHE A 152 13.42 -13.97 2.67
CA PHE A 152 13.87 -12.83 3.48
C PHE A 152 12.96 -11.59 3.31
N VAL A 153 12.32 -11.40 2.17
CA VAL A 153 11.35 -10.33 1.94
C VAL A 153 9.94 -10.77 2.30
N LEU A 154 9.56 -11.97 1.86
CA LEU A 154 8.17 -12.46 1.99
C LEU A 154 7.81 -12.81 3.44
N HIS A 155 8.75 -13.43 4.18
CA HIS A 155 8.60 -13.85 5.58
C HIS A 155 9.76 -13.30 6.41
N ASN A 156 9.84 -11.97 6.46
CA ASN A 156 10.99 -11.30 7.08
C ASN A 156 11.18 -11.73 8.55
N PRO A 157 12.41 -12.14 8.95
CA PRO A 157 12.66 -12.66 10.29
C PRO A 157 12.46 -11.65 11.42
N ASP A 158 12.48 -10.34 11.10
CA ASP A 158 12.21 -9.28 12.06
C ASP A 158 10.71 -8.90 12.13
N GLY A 159 9.83 -9.68 11.48
CA GLY A 159 8.39 -9.44 11.44
C GLY A 159 7.99 -8.18 10.67
N LEU A 160 8.84 -7.74 9.73
CA LEU A 160 8.51 -6.62 8.86
C LEU A 160 7.49 -7.06 7.80
N SER A 161 6.53 -6.20 7.50
CA SER A 161 5.70 -6.40 6.30
C SER A 161 6.58 -6.33 5.05
N ILE A 162 6.15 -6.98 3.97
CA ILE A 162 6.87 -6.98 2.69
C ILE A 162 7.14 -5.56 2.21
N GLU A 163 6.15 -4.67 2.26
CA GLU A 163 6.31 -3.27 1.90
C GLU A 163 7.41 -2.59 2.73
N LYS A 164 7.44 -2.84 4.04
CA LYS A 164 8.46 -2.27 4.93
C LYS A 164 9.84 -2.86 4.65
N ALA A 165 9.95 -4.16 4.42
CA ALA A 165 11.19 -4.81 4.04
C ALA A 165 11.74 -4.25 2.71
N LEU A 166 10.91 -4.13 1.69
CA LEU A 166 11.27 -3.56 0.40
C LEU A 166 11.66 -2.07 0.51
N SER A 167 10.99 -1.31 1.35
CA SER A 167 11.36 0.09 1.61
C SER A 167 12.76 0.24 2.22
N ILE A 168 13.15 -0.69 3.07
CA ILE A 168 14.46 -0.67 3.75
C ILE A 168 15.56 -1.24 2.85
N TYR A 169 15.32 -2.41 2.26
CA TYR A 169 16.36 -3.19 1.59
C TYR A 169 16.45 -2.96 0.07
N ALA A 170 15.36 -2.55 -0.58
CA ALA A 170 15.33 -2.24 -2.00
C ALA A 170 15.19 -0.74 -2.29
N GLY A 171 14.79 0.06 -1.30
CA GLY A 171 14.52 1.49 -1.47
C GLY A 171 13.29 1.79 -2.33
N CYS A 172 12.39 0.82 -2.46
CA CYS A 172 11.11 1.00 -3.13
C CYS A 172 10.29 2.11 -2.47
N ASN A 173 9.47 2.80 -3.26
CA ASN A 173 8.63 3.92 -2.82
C ASN A 173 9.39 5.20 -2.35
N ASN A 174 10.72 5.20 -2.33
CA ASN A 174 11.53 6.34 -1.89
C ASN A 174 12.18 7.12 -3.05
N LYS A 175 11.89 6.74 -4.29
CA LYS A 175 12.48 7.35 -5.50
C LYS A 175 11.52 7.19 -6.69
N PRO A 176 11.60 8.04 -7.74
CA PRO A 176 10.85 7.84 -8.97
C PRO A 176 11.37 6.60 -9.71
N PHE A 177 10.47 5.73 -10.18
CA PHE A 177 10.79 4.53 -10.96
C PHE A 177 9.56 4.03 -11.74
N LEU A 178 9.74 3.08 -12.65
CA LEU A 178 8.66 2.39 -13.33
C LEU A 178 8.18 1.21 -12.47
N VAL A 179 6.92 1.24 -12.08
CA VAL A 179 6.30 0.12 -11.36
C VAL A 179 6.05 -1.04 -12.34
N GLN A 180 6.60 -2.21 -12.03
CA GLN A 180 6.36 -3.42 -12.79
C GLN A 180 5.17 -4.20 -12.22
N LYS A 181 4.32 -4.76 -13.10
CA LYS A 181 3.17 -5.55 -12.66
C LYS A 181 3.60 -6.77 -11.84
N ASP A 182 4.62 -7.49 -12.30
CA ASP A 182 5.10 -8.70 -11.62
C ASP A 182 5.70 -8.37 -10.24
N TYR A 183 6.32 -7.20 -10.08
CA TYR A 183 6.75 -6.67 -8.79
C TYR A 183 5.59 -6.53 -7.82
N MET A 184 4.50 -5.89 -8.24
CA MET A 184 3.35 -5.68 -7.37
C MET A 184 2.69 -7.01 -6.98
N LEU A 185 2.51 -7.92 -7.93
CA LEU A 185 1.90 -9.23 -7.66
C LEU A 185 2.81 -10.13 -6.82
N GLY A 186 4.12 -10.09 -7.04
CA GLY A 186 5.11 -10.84 -6.27
C GLY A 186 5.25 -10.37 -4.82
N GLY A 187 4.87 -9.12 -4.53
CA GLY A 187 4.83 -8.57 -3.17
C GLY A 187 3.64 -9.00 -2.32
N TYR A 188 2.78 -9.88 -2.85
CA TYR A 188 1.64 -10.42 -2.10
C TYR A 188 1.92 -11.88 -1.71
N ALA A 189 2.48 -12.07 -0.51
CA ALA A 189 2.83 -13.39 0.00
C ALA A 189 1.60 -14.22 0.39
N TYR A 190 0.56 -13.54 0.89
CA TYR A 190 -0.62 -14.20 1.47
C TYR A 190 -1.74 -14.33 0.44
N ASP A 191 -2.45 -15.47 0.48
CA ASP A 191 -3.55 -15.74 -0.46
C ASP A 191 -4.71 -14.75 -0.31
N VAL A 192 -4.96 -14.26 0.90
CA VAL A 192 -5.97 -13.23 1.17
C VAL A 192 -5.64 -11.90 0.45
N GLN A 193 -4.36 -11.56 0.31
CA GLN A 193 -3.95 -10.38 -0.46
C GLN A 193 -4.24 -10.57 -1.95
N LYS A 194 -3.99 -11.77 -2.51
CA LYS A 194 -4.31 -12.09 -3.90
C LYS A 194 -5.83 -12.09 -4.11
N LYS A 195 -6.58 -12.66 -3.17
CA LYS A 195 -8.05 -12.64 -3.17
C LYS A 195 -8.62 -11.22 -3.13
N SER A 196 -7.96 -10.29 -2.43
CA SER A 196 -8.40 -8.90 -2.39
C SER A 196 -8.39 -8.21 -3.75
N LEU A 197 -7.48 -8.60 -4.66
CA LEU A 197 -7.42 -8.07 -6.02
C LEU A 197 -8.58 -8.53 -6.91
N GLU A 198 -9.23 -9.64 -6.56
CA GLU A 198 -10.40 -10.16 -7.26
C GLU A 198 -11.70 -9.55 -6.73
N VAL A 199 -11.68 -9.11 -5.46
CA VAL A 199 -12.83 -8.56 -4.75
C VAL A 199 -12.96 -7.05 -4.92
N TRP A 200 -11.83 -6.35 -5.01
CA TRP A 200 -11.75 -4.89 -5.13
C TRP A 200 -11.44 -4.48 -6.56
#